data_0104219fa4a29724c467c9494c563a2c
#
_entry.id   0104219fa4a29724c467c9494c563a2c
#
_cell.length_a   1.000
_cell.length_b   1.000
_cell.length_c   1.000
_cell.angle_alpha   90.00
_cell.angle_beta   90.00
_cell.angle_gamma   90.00
#
_symmetry.space_group_name_H-M   'P 1'
#
loop_
_entity.id
_entity.type
_entity.pdbx_description
1 polymer ?
#
loop_
_entity_poly.entity_id
_entity_poly.type
_entity_poly.pdbx_seq_one_letter_code
_entity_poly.pdbx_strand_id
1 'polypeptide(L)'
;MLKLTKKADYGLIALKHLAMRPPTGESEWGSASAKEIADTYGVPLPLLSKILQKLARAGFLRSEHGTNGGYRLARDPRLITALEVIRAIDGPIILTACFTEHGGHDCHHSEKCIVREPLRKVHEGILRLLSNITISDIASEEGLAEPDAHARASARLYGLELTAGLR
;
A
#
# COMPACT_ATOMS: atom_id res chain seq x y z
N MET A 1 -7.27 -0.59 -16.10
CA MET A 1 -6.19 0.38 -15.79
C MET A 1 -5.78 0.18 -14.35
N LEU A 2 -4.51 -0.12 -14.08
CA LEU A 2 -4.01 -0.28 -12.70
C LEU A 2 -4.04 1.09 -12.02
N LYS A 3 -4.92 1.25 -11.05
CA LYS A 3 -5.09 2.50 -10.29
C LYS A 3 -5.30 2.16 -8.82
N LEU A 4 -4.47 2.73 -7.96
CA LEU A 4 -4.72 2.70 -6.54
C LEU A 4 -6.01 3.47 -6.23
N THR A 5 -6.86 2.92 -5.37
CA THR A 5 -8.05 3.66 -4.95
C THR A 5 -7.68 4.72 -3.93
N LYS A 6 -8.48 5.78 -3.82
CA LYS A 6 -8.31 6.78 -2.76
C LYS A 6 -8.39 6.17 -1.36
N LYS A 7 -9.05 5.02 -1.19
CA LYS A 7 -9.10 4.32 0.09
C LYS A 7 -7.75 3.73 0.46
N ALA A 8 -7.07 3.09 -0.51
CA ALA A 8 -5.73 2.56 -0.31
C ALA A 8 -4.72 3.69 -0.04
N ASP A 9 -4.78 4.81 -0.80
CA ASP A 9 -3.96 5.99 -0.54
C ASP A 9 -4.12 6.48 0.90
N TYR A 10 -5.37 6.69 1.34
CA TYR A 10 -5.65 7.17 2.69
C TYR A 10 -5.22 6.18 3.79
N GLY A 11 -5.28 4.88 3.49
CA GLY A 11 -4.77 3.86 4.39
C GLY A 11 -3.26 3.91 4.55
N LEU A 12 -2.53 4.07 3.45
CA LEU A 12 -1.07 4.22 3.47
C LEU A 12 -0.64 5.52 4.17
N ILE A 13 -1.34 6.64 3.90
CA ILE A 13 -1.13 7.92 4.57
C ILE A 13 -1.31 7.77 6.09
N ALA A 14 -2.38 7.11 6.53
CA ALA A 14 -2.65 6.92 7.95
C ALA A 14 -1.58 6.07 8.64
N LEU A 15 -1.15 4.98 8.00
CA LEU A 15 -0.09 4.13 8.54
C LEU A 15 1.26 4.85 8.58
N LYS A 16 1.60 5.63 7.54
CA LYS A 16 2.78 6.50 7.53
C LYS A 16 2.74 7.49 8.70
N HIS A 17 1.63 8.20 8.87
CA HIS A 17 1.46 9.18 9.96
C HIS A 17 1.72 8.53 11.32
N LEU A 18 1.15 7.35 11.56
CA LEU A 18 1.33 6.62 12.83
C LEU A 18 2.76 6.10 13.01
N ALA A 19 3.43 5.68 11.92
CA ALA A 19 4.81 5.24 11.97
C ALA A 19 5.81 6.38 12.29
N MET A 20 5.48 7.61 11.91
CA MET A 20 6.30 8.80 12.18
C MET A 20 6.06 9.39 13.59
N ARG A 21 5.04 8.91 14.30
CA ARG A 21 4.74 9.41 15.65
C ARG A 21 5.75 8.91 16.66
N PRO A 22 6.26 9.81 17.51
CA PRO A 22 7.13 9.40 18.61
C PRO A 22 6.37 8.45 19.56
N PRO A 23 7.08 7.53 20.21
CA PRO A 23 6.50 6.66 21.23
C PRO A 23 5.78 7.44 22.32
N THR A 24 4.66 6.93 22.81
CA THR A 24 3.91 7.50 23.91
C THR A 24 3.69 6.47 24.99
N GLY A 25 4.12 6.80 26.24
CA GLY A 25 4.05 5.86 27.37
C GLY A 25 4.92 4.63 27.17
N GLU A 26 4.40 3.45 27.49
CA GLU A 26 5.10 2.16 27.34
C GLU A 26 5.02 1.57 25.91
N SER A 27 4.37 2.28 24.99
CA SER A 27 4.19 1.80 23.61
C SER A 27 5.35 2.22 22.73
N GLU A 28 5.85 1.30 21.88
CA GLU A 28 6.90 1.59 20.89
C GLU A 28 6.43 2.58 19.80
N TRP A 29 5.11 2.73 19.61
CA TRP A 29 4.53 3.58 18.56
C TRP A 29 3.54 4.56 19.17
N GLY A 30 3.60 5.80 18.69
CA GLY A 30 2.65 6.85 19.08
C GLY A 30 1.24 6.58 18.54
N SER A 31 0.24 7.22 19.17
CA SER A 31 -1.14 7.15 18.74
C SER A 31 -1.62 8.46 18.12
N ALA A 32 -2.64 8.38 17.25
CA ALA A 32 -3.35 9.54 16.72
C ALA A 32 -4.83 9.24 16.56
N SER A 33 -5.68 10.25 16.75
CA SER A 33 -7.10 10.11 16.50
C SER A 33 -7.42 10.16 15.01
N ALA A 34 -8.53 9.54 14.61
CA ALA A 34 -9.01 9.62 13.22
C ALA A 34 -9.22 11.07 12.77
N LYS A 35 -9.68 11.94 13.69
CA LYS A 35 -9.89 13.36 13.42
C LYS A 35 -8.57 14.07 13.15
N GLU A 36 -7.56 13.83 13.97
CA GLU A 36 -6.23 14.42 13.80
C GLU A 36 -5.62 14.10 12.43
N ILE A 37 -5.64 12.81 12.05
CA ILE A 37 -5.14 12.38 10.73
C ILE A 37 -5.97 13.02 9.60
N ALA A 38 -7.30 13.03 9.74
CA ALA A 38 -8.20 13.62 8.75
C ALA A 38 -7.92 15.11 8.54
N ASP A 39 -7.76 15.87 9.62
CA ASP A 39 -7.48 17.31 9.59
C ASP A 39 -6.09 17.59 9.00
N THR A 40 -5.09 16.77 9.37
CA THR A 40 -3.71 16.92 8.88
C THR A 40 -3.60 16.77 7.36
N TYR A 41 -4.32 15.82 6.77
CA TYR A 41 -4.18 15.49 5.34
C TYR A 41 -5.39 15.88 4.49
N GLY A 42 -6.38 16.57 5.05
CA GLY A 42 -7.58 16.98 4.32
C GLY A 42 -8.43 15.79 3.85
N VAL A 43 -8.42 14.69 4.61
CA VAL A 43 -9.19 13.48 4.28
C VAL A 43 -10.55 13.53 4.93
N PRO A 44 -11.65 13.16 4.23
CA PRO A 44 -12.97 13.10 4.84
C PRO A 44 -13.03 12.14 6.04
N LEU A 45 -13.27 12.66 7.24
CA LEU A 45 -13.28 11.90 8.50
C LEU A 45 -14.15 10.63 8.46
N PRO A 46 -15.39 10.65 7.91
CA PRO A 46 -16.21 9.44 7.86
C PRO A 46 -15.61 8.32 7.01
N LEU A 47 -14.89 8.69 5.94
CA LEU A 47 -14.20 7.74 5.06
C LEU A 47 -12.96 7.18 5.76
N LEU A 48 -12.12 8.06 6.34
CA LEU A 48 -10.92 7.66 7.06
C LEU A 48 -11.25 6.74 8.24
N SER A 49 -12.29 7.05 9.01
CA SER A 49 -12.73 6.21 10.13
C SER A 49 -13.06 4.78 9.71
N LYS A 50 -13.72 4.60 8.56
CA LYS A 50 -14.00 3.26 8.01
C LYS A 50 -12.73 2.53 7.59
N ILE A 51 -11.76 3.26 7.01
CA ILE A 51 -10.48 2.69 6.61
C ILE A 51 -9.68 2.25 7.84
N LEU A 52 -9.56 3.11 8.86
CA LEU A 52 -8.86 2.78 10.11
C LEU A 52 -9.48 1.58 10.83
N GLN A 53 -10.82 1.48 10.89
CA GLN A 53 -11.52 0.31 11.42
C GLN A 53 -11.19 -0.96 10.60
N LYS A 54 -11.11 -0.85 9.28
CA LYS A 54 -10.75 -1.98 8.41
C LYS A 54 -9.31 -2.43 8.65
N LEU A 55 -8.37 -1.50 8.76
CA LEU A 55 -6.97 -1.76 9.10
C LEU A 55 -6.81 -2.36 10.50
N ALA A 56 -7.62 -1.92 11.48
CA ALA A 56 -7.62 -2.50 12.81
C ALA A 56 -8.14 -3.95 12.80
N ARG A 57 -9.22 -4.24 12.07
CA ARG A 57 -9.72 -5.62 11.91
C ARG A 57 -8.72 -6.52 11.19
N ALA A 58 -7.92 -5.97 10.29
CA ALA A 58 -6.87 -6.70 9.59
C ALA A 58 -5.57 -6.85 10.41
N GLY A 59 -5.52 -6.31 11.64
CA GLY A 59 -4.39 -6.47 12.55
C GLY A 59 -3.20 -5.52 12.29
N PHE A 60 -3.37 -4.48 11.48
CA PHE A 60 -2.34 -3.45 11.28
C PHE A 60 -2.38 -2.39 12.38
N LEU A 61 -3.55 -2.13 12.93
CA LEU A 61 -3.77 -1.11 13.96
C LEU A 61 -4.43 -1.70 15.19
N ARG A 62 -4.20 -1.05 16.34
CA ARG A 62 -4.99 -1.21 17.56
C ARG A 62 -5.75 0.08 17.83
N SER A 63 -7.02 -0.05 18.22
CA SER A 63 -7.82 1.08 18.69
C SER A 63 -7.62 1.27 20.19
N GLU A 64 -7.45 2.51 20.61
CA GLU A 64 -7.38 2.91 22.02
C GLU A 64 -8.63 3.66 22.40
N HIS A 65 -9.21 3.32 23.58
CA HIS A 65 -10.39 3.95 24.13
C HIS A 65 -9.98 5.01 25.17
N GLY A 66 -10.79 6.01 25.35
CA GLY A 66 -10.59 7.05 26.35
C GLY A 66 -10.57 8.46 25.76
N THR A 67 -10.32 9.47 26.62
CA THR A 67 -10.31 10.90 26.26
C THR A 67 -9.29 11.24 25.20
N ASN A 68 -8.19 10.49 25.14
CA ASN A 68 -7.14 10.58 24.11
C ASN A 68 -7.15 9.35 23.20
N GLY A 69 -8.31 8.72 23.04
CA GLY A 69 -8.46 7.51 22.21
C GLY A 69 -8.12 7.76 20.76
N GLY A 70 -7.60 6.71 20.11
CA GLY A 70 -7.16 6.81 18.73
C GLY A 70 -6.74 5.45 18.16
N TYR A 71 -5.82 5.49 17.26
CA TYR A 71 -5.22 4.32 16.63
C TYR A 71 -3.71 4.39 16.77
N ARG A 72 -3.09 3.23 16.97
CA ARG A 72 -1.64 3.03 16.90
C ARG A 72 -1.29 1.81 16.07
N LEU A 73 -0.04 1.71 15.65
CA LEU A 73 0.43 0.50 14.97
C LEU A 73 0.35 -0.71 15.91
N ALA A 74 -0.13 -1.83 15.38
CA ALA A 74 -0.18 -3.12 16.08
C ALA A 74 1.04 -3.99 15.78
N ARG A 75 1.80 -3.63 14.73
CA ARG A 75 2.98 -4.35 14.22
C ARG A 75 4.07 -3.36 13.88
N ASP A 76 5.32 -3.80 13.87
CA ASP A 76 6.46 -3.02 13.39
C ASP A 76 6.22 -2.57 11.94
N PRO A 77 6.32 -1.26 11.61
CA PRO A 77 6.13 -0.75 10.25
C PRO A 77 7.11 -1.34 9.23
N ARG A 78 8.25 -1.87 9.65
CA ARG A 78 9.20 -2.62 8.81
C ARG A 78 8.65 -3.99 8.35
N LEU A 79 7.66 -4.50 9.07
CA LEU A 79 6.99 -5.79 8.78
C LEU A 79 5.61 -5.63 8.15
N ILE A 80 5.23 -4.40 7.77
CA ILE A 80 3.96 -4.10 7.09
C ILE A 80 4.28 -3.66 5.68
N THR A 81 3.91 -4.46 4.68
CA THR A 81 4.17 -4.14 3.28
C THR A 81 3.03 -3.34 2.65
N ALA A 82 3.35 -2.52 1.65
CA ALA A 82 2.34 -1.79 0.86
C ALA A 82 1.33 -2.77 0.22
N LEU A 83 1.78 -3.93 -0.24
CA LEU A 83 0.93 -4.97 -0.81
C LEU A 83 -0.12 -5.47 0.18
N GLU A 84 0.28 -5.79 1.43
CA GLU A 84 -0.65 -6.26 2.46
C GLU A 84 -1.72 -5.21 2.77
N VAL A 85 -1.33 -3.94 2.88
CA VAL A 85 -2.24 -2.82 3.15
C VAL A 85 -3.24 -2.63 2.02
N ILE A 86 -2.78 -2.61 0.77
CA ILE A 86 -3.64 -2.47 -0.41
C ILE A 86 -4.62 -3.64 -0.49
N ARG A 87 -4.15 -4.87 -0.30
CA ARG A 87 -5.02 -6.07 -0.29
C ARG A 87 -6.04 -6.03 0.83
N ALA A 88 -5.68 -5.55 2.00
CA ALA A 88 -6.61 -5.43 3.12
C ALA A 88 -7.71 -4.39 2.84
N ILE A 89 -7.43 -3.33 2.09
CA ILE A 89 -8.38 -2.24 1.82
C ILE A 89 -9.21 -2.52 0.57
N ASP A 90 -8.58 -2.90 -0.53
CA ASP A 90 -9.21 -3.00 -1.85
C ASP A 90 -9.45 -4.44 -2.31
N GLY A 91 -8.83 -5.40 -1.63
CA GLY A 91 -8.82 -6.79 -2.08
C GLY A 91 -7.64 -7.10 -3.00
N PRO A 92 -7.66 -8.22 -3.71
CA PRO A 92 -6.56 -8.65 -4.56
C PRO A 92 -6.29 -7.65 -5.69
N ILE A 93 -5.01 -7.42 -5.98
CA ILE A 93 -4.61 -6.62 -7.14
C ILE A 93 -4.71 -7.51 -8.37
N ILE A 94 -5.55 -7.14 -9.32
CA ILE A 94 -5.80 -7.89 -10.54
C ILE A 94 -5.47 -7.00 -11.74
N LEU A 95 -4.47 -7.40 -12.54
CA LEU A 95 -4.10 -6.68 -13.75
C LEU A 95 -5.04 -7.01 -14.92
N THR A 96 -5.41 -8.29 -15.04
CA THR A 96 -6.33 -8.80 -16.07
C THR A 96 -7.24 -9.87 -15.48
N ALA A 97 -8.41 -10.07 -16.08
CA ALA A 97 -9.40 -11.05 -15.61
C ALA A 97 -8.86 -12.49 -15.55
N CYS A 98 -7.83 -12.82 -16.33
CA CYS A 98 -7.23 -14.15 -16.30
C CYS A 98 -6.32 -14.43 -15.08
N PHE A 99 -6.09 -13.44 -14.21
CA PHE A 99 -5.29 -13.57 -12.96
C PHE A 99 -6.16 -13.53 -11.70
N THR A 100 -7.46 -13.75 -11.82
CA THR A 100 -8.35 -13.91 -10.67
C THR A 100 -8.14 -15.26 -10.00
N GLU A 101 -8.50 -15.39 -8.73
CA GLU A 101 -8.41 -16.63 -7.95
C GLU A 101 -9.20 -17.81 -8.58
N HIS A 102 -10.24 -17.50 -9.34
CA HIS A 102 -11.06 -18.47 -10.09
C HIS A 102 -10.45 -18.84 -11.45
N GLY A 103 -9.23 -18.36 -11.73
CA GLY A 103 -8.39 -18.72 -12.86
C GLY A 103 -9.09 -18.72 -14.21
N GLY A 104 -8.97 -17.69 -14.98
CA GLY A 104 -9.12 -17.60 -16.46
C GLY A 104 -10.10 -18.47 -17.24
N HIS A 105 -11.01 -19.20 -16.59
CA HIS A 105 -11.97 -20.08 -17.25
C HIS A 105 -12.95 -19.32 -18.14
N ASP A 106 -13.16 -18.03 -17.89
CA ASP A 106 -14.09 -17.19 -18.67
C ASP A 106 -13.43 -16.46 -19.85
N CYS A 107 -12.14 -16.66 -20.10
CA CYS A 107 -11.47 -16.03 -21.22
C CYS A 107 -11.54 -16.91 -22.48
N HIS A 108 -12.36 -16.53 -23.44
CA HIS A 108 -12.51 -17.21 -24.72
C HIS A 108 -11.22 -17.34 -25.55
N HIS A 109 -10.18 -16.56 -25.19
CA HIS A 109 -8.88 -16.56 -25.86
C HIS A 109 -7.81 -17.32 -25.09
N SER A 110 -8.14 -17.97 -23.97
CA SER A 110 -7.15 -18.56 -23.04
C SER A 110 -6.18 -19.53 -23.71
N GLU A 111 -6.64 -20.34 -24.66
CA GLU A 111 -5.83 -21.35 -25.35
C GLU A 111 -4.88 -20.77 -26.42
N LYS A 112 -5.21 -19.60 -26.98
CA LYS A 112 -4.47 -18.96 -28.07
C LYS A 112 -3.87 -17.60 -27.65
N CYS A 113 -3.89 -17.29 -26.36
CA CYS A 113 -3.49 -15.99 -25.86
C CYS A 113 -1.95 -15.87 -25.78
N ILE A 114 -1.37 -15.15 -26.72
CA ILE A 114 0.08 -14.90 -26.79
C ILE A 114 0.58 -13.88 -25.77
N VAL A 115 -0.32 -13.09 -25.16
CA VAL A 115 0.03 -12.04 -24.19
C VAL A 115 -0.17 -12.47 -22.72
N ARG A 116 -0.76 -13.65 -22.48
CA ARG A 116 -1.05 -14.12 -21.11
C ARG A 116 0.23 -14.26 -20.28
N GLU A 117 1.23 -14.93 -20.83
CA GLU A 117 2.49 -15.17 -20.12
C GLU A 117 3.31 -13.89 -19.91
N PRO A 118 3.50 -13.00 -20.90
CA PRO A 118 4.10 -11.69 -20.67
C PRO A 118 3.39 -10.87 -19.59
N LEU A 119 2.05 -10.81 -19.61
CA LEU A 119 1.25 -10.07 -18.62
C LEU A 119 1.32 -10.70 -17.23
N ARG A 120 1.45 -12.03 -17.12
CA ARG A 120 1.68 -12.72 -15.85
C ARG A 120 2.98 -12.25 -15.20
N LYS A 121 4.07 -12.17 -15.98
CA LYS A 121 5.36 -11.67 -15.49
C LYS A 121 5.27 -10.23 -15.01
N VAL A 122 4.54 -9.37 -15.72
CA VAL A 122 4.30 -7.98 -15.31
C VAL A 122 3.50 -7.95 -14.00
N HIS A 123 2.43 -8.73 -13.90
CA HIS A 123 1.60 -8.83 -12.70
C HIS A 123 2.43 -9.26 -11.47
N GLU A 124 3.20 -10.34 -11.61
CA GLU A 124 4.09 -10.83 -10.55
C GLU A 124 5.15 -9.80 -10.18
N GLY A 125 5.71 -9.09 -11.16
CA GLY A 125 6.66 -7.99 -10.94
C GLY A 125 6.06 -6.86 -10.09
N ILE A 126 4.82 -6.45 -10.38
CA ILE A 126 4.10 -5.43 -9.60
C ILE A 126 3.86 -5.92 -8.17
N LEU A 127 3.38 -7.16 -7.98
CA LEU A 127 3.15 -7.71 -6.66
C LEU A 127 4.46 -7.80 -5.85
N ARG A 128 5.55 -8.23 -6.48
CA ARG A 128 6.86 -8.29 -5.85
C ARG A 128 7.36 -6.91 -5.44
N LEU A 129 7.22 -5.89 -6.31
CA LEU A 129 7.59 -4.53 -5.98
C LEU A 129 6.84 -4.03 -4.75
N LEU A 130 5.51 -4.17 -4.73
CA LEU A 130 4.68 -3.74 -3.62
C LEU A 130 4.92 -4.55 -2.33
N SER A 131 5.36 -5.80 -2.42
CA SER A 131 5.73 -6.62 -1.26
C SER A 131 7.08 -6.24 -0.66
N ASN A 132 7.95 -5.59 -1.43
CA ASN A 132 9.25 -5.14 -0.95
C ASN A 132 9.22 -3.73 -0.34
N ILE A 133 8.16 -2.97 -0.56
CA ILE A 133 7.99 -1.63 0.01
C ILE A 133 7.26 -1.76 1.35
N THR A 134 7.87 -1.32 2.43
CA THR A 134 7.28 -1.34 3.77
C THR A 134 6.71 0.02 4.16
N ILE A 135 5.90 0.05 5.22
CA ILE A 135 5.43 1.32 5.80
C ILE A 135 6.60 2.13 6.37
N SER A 136 7.64 1.46 6.85
CA SER A 136 8.88 2.12 7.29
C SER A 136 9.57 2.84 6.13
N ASP A 137 9.66 2.21 4.94
CA ASP A 137 10.25 2.85 3.76
C ASP A 137 9.44 4.06 3.31
N ILE A 138 8.10 3.96 3.35
CA ILE A 138 7.21 5.08 3.04
C ILE A 138 7.31 6.20 4.09
N ALA A 139 7.61 5.87 5.34
CA ALA A 139 7.74 6.83 6.43
C ALA A 139 9.11 7.52 6.46
N SER A 140 10.17 6.88 5.96
CA SER A 140 11.49 7.50 5.84
C SER A 140 11.44 8.67 4.85
N GLU A 141 12.08 9.78 5.17
CA GLU A 141 12.22 10.93 4.26
C GLU A 141 13.23 10.65 3.13
N GLU A 142 14.12 9.71 3.34
CA GLU A 142 14.98 9.13 2.30
C GLU A 142 14.09 8.30 1.40
N GLY A 143 13.70 8.88 0.27
CA GLY A 143 12.80 8.24 -0.71
C GLY A 143 13.16 6.78 -0.99
N LEU A 144 12.17 6.01 -1.43
CA LEU A 144 12.33 4.61 -1.84
C LEU A 144 13.67 4.42 -2.53
N ALA A 145 14.45 3.43 -2.07
CA ALA A 145 15.73 3.10 -2.70
C ALA A 145 15.59 3.12 -4.22
N GLU A 146 16.46 3.87 -4.87
CA GLU A 146 16.45 4.00 -6.32
C GLU A 146 16.36 2.61 -6.96
N PRO A 147 15.54 2.43 -7.99
CA PRO A 147 15.42 1.14 -8.67
C PRO A 147 16.81 0.69 -9.08
N ASP A 148 17.12 -0.59 -8.86
CA ASP A 148 18.42 -1.16 -9.16
C ASP A 148 18.83 -0.90 -10.62
N ALA A 149 20.13 -1.04 -10.92
CA ALA A 149 20.69 -0.77 -12.25
C ALA A 149 19.97 -1.59 -13.34
N HIS A 150 19.44 -2.76 -12.99
CA HIS A 150 18.72 -3.63 -13.92
C HIS A 150 17.34 -3.08 -14.27
N ALA A 151 16.62 -2.55 -13.29
CA ALA A 151 15.32 -1.90 -13.50
C ALA A 151 15.47 -0.62 -14.34
N ARG A 152 16.55 0.15 -14.12
CA ARG A 152 16.88 1.34 -14.94
C ARG A 152 17.24 0.97 -16.38
N ALA A 153 18.00 -0.09 -16.58
CA ALA A 153 18.36 -0.55 -17.93
C ALA A 153 17.13 -1.02 -18.70
N SER A 154 16.22 -1.74 -18.04
CA SER A 154 14.95 -2.17 -18.64
C SER A 154 14.03 -0.99 -18.95
N ALA A 155 13.92 0.01 -18.07
CA ALA A 155 13.12 1.19 -18.31
C ALA A 155 13.62 2.00 -19.52
N ARG A 156 14.94 2.12 -19.70
CA ARG A 156 15.53 2.79 -20.87
C ARG A 156 15.24 2.06 -22.19
N LEU A 157 15.22 0.73 -22.19
CA LEU A 157 14.89 -0.07 -23.37
C LEU A 157 13.45 0.16 -23.85
N TYR A 158 12.54 0.57 -22.94
CA TYR A 158 11.14 0.83 -23.26
C TYR A 158 10.82 2.34 -23.36
N GLY A 159 11.83 3.23 -23.38
CA GLY A 159 11.62 4.69 -23.48
C GLY A 159 10.93 5.31 -22.28
N LEU A 160 10.92 4.62 -21.12
CA LEU A 160 10.38 5.12 -19.88
C LEU A 160 11.49 5.88 -19.15
N GLU A 161 11.53 7.21 -19.31
CA GLU A 161 12.35 8.07 -18.46
C GLU A 161 11.75 8.08 -17.04
N LEU A 162 12.37 7.35 -16.13
CA LEU A 162 12.13 7.52 -14.71
C LEU A 162 12.78 8.86 -14.30
N THR A 163 12.03 9.94 -14.40
CA THR A 163 12.45 11.24 -13.89
C THR A 163 12.55 11.15 -12.37
N ALA A 164 13.77 11.12 -11.87
CA ALA A 164 14.06 11.44 -10.49
C ALA A 164 13.68 12.92 -10.29
N GLY A 165 12.61 13.20 -9.57
CA GLY A 165 12.31 14.55 -9.15
C GLY A 165 10.84 14.91 -9.21
N LEU A 166 10.16 14.71 -8.13
CA LEU A 166 9.09 15.59 -7.70
C LEU A 166 9.58 16.30 -6.44
N ARG A 167 9.97 17.58 -6.65
CA ARG A 167 10.17 18.55 -5.56
C ARG A 167 8.82 18.87 -4.92
#